data_1aed91b286f7aea9cb8a00272ccf6868
#
_entry.id   1aed91b286f7aea9cb8a00272ccf6868
#
_cell.length_a   1.000
_cell.length_b   1.000
_cell.length_c   1.000
_cell.angle_alpha   90.00
_cell.angle_beta   90.00
_cell.angle_gamma   90.00
#
_symmetry.space_group_name_H-M   'P 1'
#
loop_
_entity.id
_entity.type
_entity.pdbx_description
1 polymer ?
#
loop_
_entity_poly.entity_id
_entity_poly.type
_entity_poly.pdbx_seq_one_letter_code
_entity_poly.pdbx_strand_id
1 'polypeptide(L)'
;AGGNGGWLWGNGGNGGSGAPGQAGGAGGAAGLIGNGGAGGAGGQGLPFEAGANGGAGGAGGWLFGNGGAGGNGGIGGAGTNLAIGGHGGNGGNAGLIGAGGTGGAGGTGGGEPSAGASGGNGGNGGNGGLLIGNSGDGGAAGNGAGISQNGPASGFGGNGGHAGTTGLIGNGGNGGAGGAGGDVSADFGGVGFGGQGGNGGAGGLLYGNGGAGGNGGAAGSPGSVTAFGGNGGSGGSGGNGGNALIGNAGAGGSAGAGGNGASAGTAGGSGGDGGKGGNGGSVGLIGNGGNGGNGGNGGAGSLFNGAPGFGGPGGSGGASLLGPPGLAGTNGADG
;
A
#
# COMPACT_ATOMS: atom_id res chain seq x y z
N ALA A 1 -17.55 15.89 -8.77
CA ALA A 1 -16.41 15.85 -9.69
C ALA A 1 -15.91 17.27 -9.96
N GLY A 2 -14.61 17.42 -10.20
CA GLY A 2 -14.03 18.69 -10.66
C GLY A 2 -14.43 19.00 -12.11
N GLY A 3 -14.52 20.28 -12.46
CA GLY A 3 -14.74 20.71 -13.84
C GLY A 3 -13.50 20.44 -14.71
N ASN A 4 -13.69 20.13 -15.97
CA ASN A 4 -12.58 19.99 -16.91
C ASN A 4 -11.94 21.36 -17.19
N GLY A 5 -10.62 21.34 -17.42
CA GLY A 5 -9.88 22.52 -17.90
C GLY A 5 -10.32 22.94 -19.31
N GLY A 6 -9.89 24.17 -19.72
CA GLY A 6 -10.14 24.64 -21.08
C GLY A 6 -9.50 23.73 -22.13
N TRP A 7 -10.11 23.71 -23.34
CA TRP A 7 -9.67 22.82 -24.42
C TRP A 7 -8.21 23.01 -24.82
N LEU A 8 -7.72 24.25 -24.92
CA LEU A 8 -6.34 24.55 -25.32
C LEU A 8 -5.45 24.73 -24.09
N TRP A 9 -5.93 25.45 -23.09
CA TRP A 9 -5.17 25.86 -21.92
C TRP A 9 -6.03 25.87 -20.66
N GLY A 10 -5.58 25.23 -19.62
CA GLY A 10 -6.22 25.30 -18.30
C GLY A 10 -6.12 23.97 -17.53
N ASN A 11 -6.03 24.09 -16.24
CA ASN A 11 -6.01 22.92 -15.35
C ASN A 11 -7.42 22.38 -15.13
N GLY A 12 -7.52 21.07 -14.95
CA GLY A 12 -8.74 20.46 -14.41
C GLY A 12 -9.02 20.92 -12.99
N GLY A 13 -10.27 21.08 -12.63
CA GLY A 13 -10.71 21.40 -11.28
C GLY A 13 -10.59 20.21 -10.33
N ASN A 14 -10.33 20.47 -9.07
CA ASN A 14 -10.28 19.40 -8.04
C ASN A 14 -11.68 18.81 -7.81
N GLY A 15 -11.73 17.52 -7.52
CA GLY A 15 -12.94 16.85 -7.06
C GLY A 15 -13.29 17.31 -5.64
N GLY A 16 -14.59 17.45 -5.35
CA GLY A 16 -15.06 17.73 -3.99
C GLY A 16 -14.93 16.50 -3.10
N SER A 17 -14.65 16.68 -1.82
CA SER A 17 -14.70 15.62 -0.83
C SER A 17 -16.12 15.07 -0.69
N GLY A 18 -16.25 13.77 -0.45
CA GLY A 18 -17.52 13.11 -0.17
C GLY A 18 -18.07 13.51 1.22
N ALA A 19 -19.37 13.65 1.32
CA ALA A 19 -20.05 13.67 2.62
C ALA A 19 -19.98 12.27 3.25
N PRO A 20 -20.35 12.10 4.54
CA PRO A 20 -20.39 10.78 5.19
C PRO A 20 -21.16 9.75 4.32
N GLY A 21 -20.58 8.60 4.07
CA GLY A 21 -21.09 7.54 3.21
C GLY A 21 -20.94 7.82 1.69
N GLN A 22 -20.40 8.97 1.27
CA GLN A 22 -20.27 9.33 -0.14
C GLN A 22 -18.83 9.33 -0.63
N ALA A 23 -18.62 8.81 -1.84
CA ALA A 23 -17.31 8.81 -2.49
C ALA A 23 -16.82 10.23 -2.80
N GLY A 24 -15.53 10.42 -2.77
CA GLY A 24 -14.88 11.64 -3.24
C GLY A 24 -15.14 11.85 -4.74
N GLY A 25 -15.27 13.09 -5.15
CA GLY A 25 -15.44 13.47 -6.54
C GLY A 25 -14.13 13.26 -7.32
N ALA A 26 -14.21 12.80 -8.58
CA ALA A 26 -13.04 12.75 -9.44
C ALA A 26 -12.53 14.14 -9.77
N GLY A 27 -11.23 14.31 -9.93
CA GLY A 27 -10.61 15.51 -10.47
C GLY A 27 -10.94 15.66 -11.96
N GLY A 28 -11.06 16.90 -12.41
CA GLY A 28 -11.29 17.25 -13.83
C GLY A 28 -10.01 17.03 -14.65
N ALA A 29 -10.19 16.66 -15.92
CA ALA A 29 -9.08 16.53 -16.85
C ALA A 29 -8.69 17.90 -17.43
N ALA A 30 -7.41 18.10 -17.76
CA ALA A 30 -6.97 19.21 -18.61
C ALA A 30 -7.19 18.87 -20.09
N GLY A 31 -7.22 19.92 -20.93
CA GLY A 31 -7.31 19.73 -22.39
C GLY A 31 -5.94 19.47 -23.01
N LEU A 32 -5.43 20.41 -23.82
CA LEU A 32 -4.13 20.25 -24.49
C LEU A 32 -2.97 20.51 -23.54
N ILE A 33 -3.02 21.61 -22.79
CA ILE A 33 -1.99 22.05 -21.84
C ILE A 33 -2.64 22.36 -20.49
N GLY A 34 -2.15 21.77 -19.44
CA GLY A 34 -2.59 21.97 -18.07
C GLY A 34 -2.50 20.70 -17.23
N ASN A 35 -2.59 20.84 -15.94
CA ASN A 35 -2.55 19.70 -15.02
C ASN A 35 -3.96 19.16 -14.79
N GLY A 36 -4.09 17.87 -14.56
CA GLY A 36 -5.32 17.27 -14.07
C GLY A 36 -5.62 17.71 -12.63
N GLY A 37 -6.89 17.85 -12.30
CA GLY A 37 -7.34 18.16 -10.95
C GLY A 37 -7.16 16.97 -10.00
N ALA A 38 -6.94 17.22 -8.71
CA ALA A 38 -6.89 16.17 -7.72
C ALA A 38 -8.27 15.55 -7.48
N GLY A 39 -8.32 14.26 -7.15
CA GLY A 39 -9.51 13.58 -6.65
C GLY A 39 -9.85 14.05 -5.23
N GLY A 40 -11.14 14.14 -4.92
CA GLY A 40 -11.63 14.45 -3.57
C GLY A 40 -11.51 13.26 -2.62
N ALA A 41 -11.37 13.51 -1.33
CA ALA A 41 -11.39 12.45 -0.33
C ALA A 41 -12.78 11.79 -0.22
N GLY A 42 -12.82 10.50 0.04
CA GLY A 42 -14.04 9.79 0.40
C GLY A 42 -14.52 10.20 1.80
N GLY A 43 -15.84 10.22 1.98
CA GLY A 43 -16.46 10.46 3.28
C GLY A 43 -16.29 9.29 4.24
N GLN A 44 -16.34 9.58 5.54
CA GLN A 44 -16.38 8.54 6.56
C GLN A 44 -17.62 7.65 6.35
N GLY A 45 -17.50 6.35 6.63
CA GLY A 45 -18.64 5.44 6.65
C GLY A 45 -19.68 5.84 7.70
N LEU A 46 -20.94 5.70 7.37
CA LEU A 46 -22.01 5.78 8.35
C LEU A 46 -21.90 4.59 9.32
N PRO A 47 -22.59 4.61 10.48
CA PRO A 47 -22.60 3.45 11.37
C PRO A 47 -22.96 2.17 10.60
N PHE A 48 -22.20 1.09 10.79
CA PHE A 48 -22.30 -0.20 10.10
C PHE A 48 -21.92 -0.21 8.59
N GLU A 49 -21.40 0.92 8.07
CA GLU A 49 -21.03 1.01 6.66
C GLU A 49 -19.54 1.19 6.43
N ALA A 50 -19.10 0.79 5.26
CA ALA A 50 -17.71 1.00 4.82
C ALA A 50 -17.43 2.50 4.63
N GLY A 51 -16.19 2.91 4.83
CA GLY A 51 -15.70 4.21 4.42
C GLY A 51 -15.82 4.35 2.89
N ALA A 52 -16.16 5.54 2.42
CA ALA A 52 -16.33 5.78 1.00
C ALA A 52 -14.97 5.93 0.29
N ASN A 53 -14.91 5.55 -0.98
CA ASN A 53 -13.67 5.61 -1.76
C ASN A 53 -13.27 7.05 -2.09
N GLY A 54 -11.97 7.30 -2.14
CA GLY A 54 -11.42 8.53 -2.70
C GLY A 54 -11.69 8.65 -4.19
N GLY A 55 -11.85 9.87 -4.68
CA GLY A 55 -12.01 10.17 -6.09
C GLY A 55 -10.71 9.97 -6.87
N ALA A 56 -10.78 9.56 -8.13
CA ALA A 56 -9.60 9.49 -8.99
C ALA A 56 -9.07 10.89 -9.33
N GLY A 57 -7.76 11.03 -9.51
CA GLY A 57 -7.15 12.23 -10.07
C GLY A 57 -7.50 12.39 -11.55
N GLY A 58 -7.65 13.63 -12.00
CA GLY A 58 -7.89 13.98 -13.39
C GLY A 58 -6.66 13.76 -14.28
N ALA A 59 -6.87 13.50 -15.56
CA ALA A 59 -5.77 13.40 -16.52
C ALA A 59 -5.12 14.77 -16.76
N GLY A 60 -3.79 14.77 -16.90
CA GLY A 60 -3.03 15.93 -17.39
C GLY A 60 -3.28 16.20 -18.86
N GLY A 61 -2.87 17.39 -19.34
CA GLY A 61 -3.01 17.81 -20.72
C GLY A 61 -2.38 16.83 -21.70
N TRP A 62 -3.02 16.67 -22.87
CA TRP A 62 -2.55 15.74 -23.87
C TRP A 62 -1.11 16.00 -24.32
N LEU A 63 -0.72 17.28 -24.49
CA LEU A 63 0.63 17.66 -24.91
C LEU A 63 1.53 17.87 -23.69
N PHE A 64 1.07 18.63 -22.70
CA PHE A 64 1.88 19.01 -21.55
C PHE A 64 1.01 19.15 -20.28
N GLY A 65 1.35 18.46 -19.24
CA GLY A 65 0.74 18.57 -17.92
C GLY A 65 0.80 17.28 -17.11
N ASN A 66 0.78 17.44 -15.82
CA ASN A 66 0.81 16.31 -14.87
C ASN A 66 -0.60 15.77 -14.63
N GLY A 67 -0.71 14.50 -14.36
CA GLY A 67 -1.92 13.91 -13.82
C GLY A 67 -2.19 14.40 -12.39
N GLY A 68 -3.47 14.51 -12.03
CA GLY A 68 -3.88 14.89 -10.68
C GLY A 68 -3.68 13.73 -9.69
N ALA A 69 -3.46 14.03 -8.40
CA ALA A 69 -3.40 13.01 -7.35
C ALA A 69 -4.77 12.37 -7.12
N GLY A 70 -4.81 11.10 -6.73
CA GLY A 70 -6.00 10.42 -6.22
C GLY A 70 -6.40 10.93 -4.83
N GLY A 71 -7.68 10.95 -4.53
CA GLY A 71 -8.20 11.30 -3.21
C GLY A 71 -8.04 10.13 -2.21
N ASN A 72 -7.92 10.45 -0.94
CA ASN A 72 -7.85 9.43 0.11
C ASN A 72 -9.21 8.74 0.31
N GLY A 73 -9.19 7.47 0.70
CA GLY A 73 -10.38 6.75 1.16
C GLY A 73 -10.86 7.22 2.53
N GLY A 74 -12.15 7.17 2.76
CA GLY A 74 -12.76 7.48 4.04
C GLY A 74 -12.55 6.38 5.08
N ILE A 75 -12.57 6.75 6.35
CA ILE A 75 -12.53 5.81 7.48
C ILE A 75 -13.83 5.00 7.51
N GLY A 76 -13.77 3.71 7.82
CA GLY A 76 -14.96 2.88 8.05
C GLY A 76 -15.79 3.38 9.20
N GLY A 77 -17.11 3.19 9.14
CA GLY A 77 -18.03 3.54 10.23
C GLY A 77 -17.87 2.63 11.44
N ALA A 78 -18.43 3.04 12.60
CA ALA A 78 -18.48 2.17 13.76
C ALA A 78 -19.56 1.08 13.60
N GLY A 79 -19.38 -0.08 14.20
CA GLY A 79 -20.47 -1.03 14.41
C GLY A 79 -20.31 -2.45 13.91
N THR A 80 -19.45 -2.75 12.94
CA THR A 80 -19.26 -4.12 12.43
C THR A 80 -17.90 -4.33 11.75
N ASN A 81 -17.54 -5.60 11.56
CA ASN A 81 -16.40 -5.99 10.70
C ASN A 81 -16.61 -5.67 9.20
N LEU A 82 -17.81 -5.23 8.82
CA LEU A 82 -18.12 -4.79 7.44
C LEU A 82 -17.77 -3.33 7.18
N ALA A 83 -17.50 -2.55 8.24
CA ALA A 83 -17.10 -1.14 8.14
C ALA A 83 -15.65 -0.98 7.62
N ILE A 84 -15.35 -1.56 6.48
CA ILE A 84 -14.01 -1.53 5.85
C ILE A 84 -13.62 -0.09 5.55
N GLY A 85 -12.33 0.24 5.64
CA GLY A 85 -11.84 1.54 5.16
C GLY A 85 -12.06 1.71 3.66
N GLY A 86 -12.43 2.91 3.23
CA GLY A 86 -12.58 3.24 1.82
C GLY A 86 -11.24 3.12 1.07
N HIS A 87 -11.28 2.73 -0.19
CA HIS A 87 -10.06 2.66 -1.00
C HIS A 87 -9.59 4.06 -1.42
N GLY A 88 -8.28 4.24 -1.52
CA GLY A 88 -7.70 5.44 -2.13
C GLY A 88 -8.04 5.52 -3.62
N GLY A 89 -8.25 6.72 -4.13
CA GLY A 89 -8.46 6.98 -5.56
C GLY A 89 -7.15 6.82 -6.34
N ASN A 90 -7.23 6.38 -7.58
CA ASN A 90 -6.06 6.29 -8.45
C ASN A 90 -5.56 7.67 -8.86
N GLY A 91 -4.26 7.83 -9.05
CA GLY A 91 -3.66 9.02 -9.65
C GLY A 91 -4.05 9.15 -11.13
N GLY A 92 -4.17 10.37 -11.62
CA GLY A 92 -4.42 10.68 -13.02
C GLY A 92 -3.17 10.45 -13.88
N ASN A 93 -3.37 10.11 -15.14
CA ASN A 93 -2.29 9.92 -16.10
C ASN A 93 -1.85 11.27 -16.70
N ALA A 94 -0.58 11.39 -17.04
CA ALA A 94 -0.11 12.47 -17.93
C ALA A 94 -0.35 12.10 -19.41
N GLY A 95 -0.31 13.10 -20.30
CA GLY A 95 -0.38 12.86 -21.74
C GLY A 95 0.99 12.55 -22.37
N LEU A 96 1.53 13.45 -23.19
CA LEU A 96 2.81 13.26 -23.88
C LEU A 96 3.98 13.60 -22.95
N ILE A 97 3.92 14.73 -22.28
CA ILE A 97 4.96 15.24 -21.37
C ILE A 97 4.32 15.63 -20.04
N GLY A 98 4.76 15.03 -18.94
CA GLY A 98 4.32 15.30 -17.60
C GLY A 98 4.40 14.09 -16.68
N ALA A 99 4.30 14.29 -15.38
CA ALA A 99 4.30 13.21 -14.40
C ALA A 99 2.90 12.65 -14.18
N GLY A 100 2.80 11.38 -13.91
CA GLY A 100 1.59 10.74 -13.39
C GLY A 100 1.27 11.25 -11.98
N GLY A 101 -0.02 11.33 -11.64
CA GLY A 101 -0.45 11.67 -10.31
C GLY A 101 -0.23 10.53 -9.32
N THR A 102 -0.02 10.85 -8.05
CA THR A 102 0.09 9.84 -6.98
C THR A 102 -1.26 9.18 -6.68
N GLY A 103 -1.27 7.92 -6.28
CA GLY A 103 -2.46 7.28 -5.72
C GLY A 103 -2.82 7.85 -4.36
N GLY A 104 -4.11 7.90 -4.03
CA GLY A 104 -4.60 8.29 -2.72
C GLY A 104 -4.40 7.19 -1.67
N ALA A 105 -4.28 7.56 -0.42
CA ALA A 105 -4.19 6.57 0.66
C ALA A 105 -5.54 5.86 0.89
N GLY A 106 -5.50 4.59 1.31
CA GLY A 106 -6.68 3.88 1.81
C GLY A 106 -7.08 4.39 3.20
N GLY A 107 -8.37 4.37 3.48
CA GLY A 107 -8.91 4.69 4.79
C GLY A 107 -8.72 3.54 5.79
N THR A 108 -8.63 3.87 7.08
CA THR A 108 -8.57 2.86 8.14
C THR A 108 -9.90 2.13 8.28
N GLY A 109 -9.85 0.86 8.68
CA GLY A 109 -11.06 0.12 9.05
C GLY A 109 -11.74 0.76 10.24
N GLY A 110 -13.05 0.79 10.22
CA GLY A 110 -13.88 1.12 11.35
C GLY A 110 -14.15 -0.13 12.19
N GLY A 111 -14.72 0.02 13.34
CA GLY A 111 -15.07 -1.13 14.16
C GLY A 111 -15.64 -0.73 15.49
N GLU A 112 -16.21 -1.70 16.17
CA GLU A 112 -16.59 -1.63 17.56
C GLU A 112 -15.64 -2.48 18.39
N PRO A 113 -15.72 -2.37 19.75
CA PRO A 113 -14.85 -3.16 20.61
C PRO A 113 -14.84 -4.66 20.30
N SER A 114 -15.92 -5.20 19.73
CA SER A 114 -16.08 -6.63 19.41
C SER A 114 -15.92 -6.97 17.91
N ALA A 115 -15.72 -5.99 17.02
CA ALA A 115 -15.64 -6.23 15.57
C ALA A 115 -14.72 -5.24 14.90
N GLY A 116 -13.56 -5.69 14.45
CA GLY A 116 -12.60 -4.89 13.70
C GLY A 116 -12.76 -5.07 12.19
N ALA A 117 -12.85 -3.99 11.43
CA ALA A 117 -12.93 -4.03 9.98
C ALA A 117 -11.57 -3.78 9.34
N SER A 118 -11.40 -4.32 8.13
CA SER A 118 -10.15 -4.19 7.38
C SER A 118 -9.90 -2.76 6.89
N GLY A 119 -8.64 -2.40 6.75
CA GLY A 119 -8.24 -1.15 6.09
C GLY A 119 -8.51 -1.18 4.60
N GLY A 120 -8.74 -0.01 4.01
CA GLY A 120 -8.87 0.18 2.57
C GLY A 120 -7.53 0.07 1.85
N ASN A 121 -7.55 -0.37 0.60
CA ASN A 121 -6.34 -0.41 -0.22
C ASN A 121 -5.91 1.00 -0.65
N GLY A 122 -4.61 1.21 -0.81
CA GLY A 122 -4.10 2.41 -1.48
C GLY A 122 -4.47 2.46 -2.96
N GLY A 123 -4.68 3.65 -3.50
CA GLY A 123 -4.91 3.86 -4.93
C GLY A 123 -3.60 3.67 -5.73
N ASN A 124 -3.71 3.26 -6.98
CA ASN A 124 -2.54 3.14 -7.85
C ASN A 124 -2.07 4.52 -8.31
N GLY A 125 -0.75 4.64 -8.54
CA GLY A 125 -0.19 5.82 -9.18
C GLY A 125 -0.60 5.92 -10.64
N GLY A 126 -0.69 7.15 -11.16
CA GLY A 126 -0.97 7.43 -12.57
C GLY A 126 0.27 7.22 -13.45
N ASN A 127 0.03 6.98 -14.72
CA ASN A 127 1.10 6.81 -15.69
C ASN A 127 1.78 8.15 -16.01
N GLY A 128 3.11 8.12 -16.14
CA GLY A 128 3.91 9.25 -16.63
C GLY A 128 3.67 9.49 -18.12
N GLY A 129 4.17 10.64 -18.61
CA GLY A 129 4.02 11.03 -19.99
C GLY A 129 4.63 10.02 -20.95
N LEU A 130 3.99 9.84 -22.11
CA LEU A 130 4.41 8.87 -23.12
C LEU A 130 5.86 9.10 -23.61
N LEU A 131 6.24 10.38 -23.74
CA LEU A 131 7.60 10.75 -24.18
C LEU A 131 8.50 11.03 -22.97
N ILE A 132 8.10 11.93 -22.09
CA ILE A 132 8.89 12.36 -20.94
C ILE A 132 7.98 12.53 -19.72
N GLY A 133 8.33 11.83 -18.64
CA GLY A 133 7.68 12.02 -17.35
C GLY A 133 7.79 10.82 -16.42
N ASN A 134 7.86 11.09 -15.14
CA ASN A 134 7.88 10.05 -14.13
C ASN A 134 6.46 9.50 -13.93
N SER A 135 6.33 8.23 -13.61
CA SER A 135 5.04 7.72 -13.13
C SER A 135 4.77 8.14 -11.69
N GLY A 136 3.49 8.14 -11.32
CA GLY A 136 3.05 8.44 -9.97
C GLY A 136 3.32 7.29 -9.00
N ASP A 137 3.54 7.62 -7.74
CA ASP A 137 3.66 6.65 -6.66
C ASP A 137 2.30 6.00 -6.34
N GLY A 138 2.30 4.76 -5.88
CA GLY A 138 1.14 4.12 -5.30
C GLY A 138 0.81 4.71 -3.92
N GLY A 139 -0.48 4.80 -3.59
CA GLY A 139 -0.94 5.26 -2.29
C GLY A 139 -0.72 4.21 -1.20
N ALA A 140 -0.45 4.64 0.02
CA ALA A 140 -0.38 3.75 1.17
C ALA A 140 -1.77 3.15 1.48
N ALA A 141 -1.81 1.97 2.07
CA ALA A 141 -3.05 1.36 2.53
C ALA A 141 -3.48 1.87 3.90
N GLY A 142 -4.75 1.67 4.22
CA GLY A 142 -5.29 1.87 5.56
C GLY A 142 -5.00 0.69 6.48
N ASN A 143 -4.94 0.96 7.77
CA ASN A 143 -4.79 -0.08 8.79
C ASN A 143 -6.13 -0.77 9.09
N GLY A 144 -6.06 -2.04 9.47
CA GLY A 144 -7.19 -2.73 10.06
C GLY A 144 -7.51 -2.19 11.46
N ALA A 145 -8.78 -2.24 11.84
CA ALA A 145 -9.20 -1.89 13.19
C ALA A 145 -8.95 -3.04 14.17
N GLY A 146 -8.46 -2.70 15.36
CA GLY A 146 -8.34 -3.64 16.47
C GLY A 146 -9.67 -3.88 17.19
N ILE A 147 -9.73 -4.95 17.99
CA ILE A 147 -10.87 -5.24 18.87
C ILE A 147 -10.44 -5.29 20.32
N SER A 148 -11.29 -4.79 21.23
CA SER A 148 -11.06 -4.76 22.68
C SER A 148 -12.02 -5.64 23.49
N GLN A 149 -12.99 -6.25 22.87
CA GLN A 149 -13.93 -7.22 23.45
C GLN A 149 -13.93 -8.51 22.62
N ASN A 150 -14.50 -9.59 23.15
CA ASN A 150 -14.60 -10.85 22.44
C ASN A 150 -15.39 -10.68 21.13
N GLY A 151 -14.73 -11.01 20.03
CA GLY A 151 -15.28 -10.86 18.69
C GLY A 151 -14.63 -11.82 17.69
N PRO A 152 -15.15 -11.91 16.46
CA PRO A 152 -14.70 -12.91 15.48
C PRO A 152 -13.26 -12.69 15.00
N ALA A 153 -12.85 -11.47 14.76
CA ALA A 153 -11.49 -11.12 14.35
C ALA A 153 -11.28 -9.59 14.33
N SER A 154 -10.03 -9.16 14.47
CA SER A 154 -9.61 -7.80 14.14
C SER A 154 -9.48 -7.62 12.63
N GLY A 155 -9.46 -6.38 12.18
CA GLY A 155 -9.35 -6.05 10.75
C GLY A 155 -7.97 -6.34 10.17
N PHE A 156 -7.92 -6.75 8.91
CA PHE A 156 -6.67 -6.88 8.16
C PHE A 156 -6.19 -5.51 7.67
N GLY A 157 -4.89 -5.34 7.53
CA GLY A 157 -4.34 -4.19 6.82
C GLY A 157 -4.71 -4.24 5.33
N GLY A 158 -5.01 -3.08 4.75
CA GLY A 158 -5.20 -2.97 3.29
C GLY A 158 -3.88 -3.17 2.53
N ASN A 159 -3.94 -3.39 1.23
CA ASN A 159 -2.76 -3.49 0.37
C ASN A 159 -2.36 -2.11 -0.16
N GLY A 160 -1.06 -1.85 -0.22
CA GLY A 160 -0.52 -0.65 -0.86
C GLY A 160 -0.81 -0.62 -2.36
N GLY A 161 -1.06 0.58 -2.90
CA GLY A 161 -1.25 0.79 -4.33
C GLY A 161 0.05 0.57 -5.11
N HIS A 162 -0.07 0.10 -6.35
CA HIS A 162 1.08 -0.01 -7.26
C HIS A 162 1.43 1.36 -7.85
N ALA A 163 2.69 1.56 -8.16
CA ALA A 163 3.08 2.71 -8.95
C ALA A 163 2.56 2.63 -10.39
N GLY A 164 2.47 3.79 -11.05
CA GLY A 164 2.13 3.85 -12.47
C GLY A 164 3.27 3.36 -13.38
N THR A 165 3.02 3.34 -14.68
CA THR A 165 4.00 3.03 -15.70
C THR A 165 4.62 4.30 -16.27
N THR A 166 5.86 4.21 -16.73
CA THR A 166 6.61 5.31 -17.36
C THR A 166 6.65 5.10 -18.87
N GLY A 167 6.68 6.16 -19.65
CA GLY A 167 6.82 6.08 -21.11
C GLY A 167 8.27 5.88 -21.55
N LEU A 168 8.76 6.74 -22.45
CA LEU A 168 10.10 6.58 -23.05
C LEU A 168 11.23 7.00 -22.08
N ILE A 169 11.07 8.16 -21.46
CA ILE A 169 12.06 8.74 -20.53
C ILE A 169 11.38 9.17 -19.24
N GLY A 170 11.88 8.69 -18.10
CA GLY A 170 11.41 9.06 -16.78
C GLY A 170 11.60 7.96 -15.76
N ASN A 171 11.45 8.27 -14.50
CA ASN A 171 11.59 7.33 -13.41
C ASN A 171 10.25 6.69 -13.06
N GLY A 172 10.26 5.43 -12.73
CA GLY A 172 9.14 4.72 -12.12
C GLY A 172 8.84 5.27 -10.72
N GLY A 173 7.56 5.42 -10.39
CA GLY A 173 7.11 5.75 -9.06
C GLY A 173 7.30 4.59 -8.06
N ASN A 174 7.24 4.88 -6.78
CA ASN A 174 7.35 3.88 -5.72
C ASN A 174 5.99 3.20 -5.46
N GLY A 175 6.01 1.96 -5.04
CA GLY A 175 4.82 1.27 -4.53
C GLY A 175 4.40 1.81 -3.17
N GLY A 176 3.11 1.83 -2.90
CA GLY A 176 2.56 2.22 -1.61
C GLY A 176 2.79 1.17 -0.52
N ALA A 177 2.91 1.59 0.72
CA ALA A 177 3.03 0.66 1.85
C ALA A 177 1.71 -0.07 2.13
N GLY A 178 1.79 -1.33 2.55
CA GLY A 178 0.68 -2.09 3.11
C GLY A 178 0.27 -1.57 4.49
N GLY A 179 -1.00 -1.68 4.83
CA GLY A 179 -1.54 -1.30 6.12
C GLY A 179 -1.23 -2.33 7.22
N ALA A 180 -1.14 -1.90 8.45
CA ALA A 180 -1.00 -2.82 9.58
C ALA A 180 -2.31 -3.56 9.86
N GLY A 181 -2.21 -4.80 10.33
CA GLY A 181 -3.35 -5.53 10.89
C GLY A 181 -3.75 -4.97 12.24
N GLY A 182 -5.03 -5.15 12.61
CA GLY A 182 -5.54 -4.69 13.88
C GLY A 182 -5.16 -5.61 15.04
N ASP A 183 -4.90 -5.03 16.20
CA ASP A 183 -4.59 -5.75 17.44
C ASP A 183 -5.86 -6.29 18.09
N VAL A 184 -5.70 -7.33 18.90
CA VAL A 184 -6.78 -7.87 19.74
C VAL A 184 -6.40 -7.75 21.19
N SER A 185 -7.16 -6.96 21.96
CA SER A 185 -6.99 -6.87 23.41
C SER A 185 -7.97 -7.75 24.20
N ALA A 186 -8.82 -8.51 23.52
CA ALA A 186 -9.78 -9.45 24.11
C ALA A 186 -9.25 -10.88 24.21
N ASP A 187 -9.93 -11.70 25.01
CA ASP A 187 -9.52 -13.09 25.29
C ASP A 187 -9.72 -14.07 24.12
N PHE A 188 -10.67 -13.75 23.24
CA PHE A 188 -11.03 -14.59 22.08
C PHE A 188 -11.21 -13.71 20.86
N GLY A 189 -10.29 -13.76 19.93
CA GLY A 189 -10.37 -13.06 18.65
C GLY A 189 -9.21 -13.40 17.74
N GLY A 190 -9.46 -13.44 16.45
CA GLY A 190 -8.42 -13.54 15.43
C GLY A 190 -7.73 -12.21 15.26
N VAL A 191 -6.41 -12.22 15.15
CA VAL A 191 -5.62 -11.00 14.86
C VAL A 191 -5.63 -10.66 13.37
N GLY A 192 -5.49 -9.38 13.07
CA GLY A 192 -5.37 -8.91 11.69
C GLY A 192 -4.00 -9.23 11.08
N PHE A 193 -3.97 -9.64 9.82
CA PHE A 193 -2.74 -9.76 9.05
C PHE A 193 -2.32 -8.42 8.47
N GLY A 194 -1.03 -8.23 8.30
CA GLY A 194 -0.50 -7.06 7.60
C GLY A 194 -0.82 -7.10 6.11
N GLY A 195 -1.11 -5.96 5.53
CA GLY A 195 -1.33 -5.79 4.09
C GLY A 195 -0.03 -5.83 3.28
N GLN A 196 -0.12 -6.19 2.02
CA GLN A 196 1.04 -6.25 1.12
C GLN A 196 1.46 -4.85 0.66
N GLY A 197 2.75 -4.65 0.45
CA GLY A 197 3.27 -3.46 -0.24
C GLY A 197 2.97 -3.49 -1.73
N GLY A 198 2.74 -2.32 -2.32
CA GLY A 198 2.56 -2.15 -3.76
C GLY A 198 3.88 -2.29 -4.52
N ASN A 199 3.81 -2.69 -5.79
CA ASN A 199 5.01 -2.77 -6.63
C ASN A 199 5.46 -1.38 -7.08
N GLY A 200 6.78 -1.19 -7.19
CA GLY A 200 7.38 -0.03 -7.84
C GLY A 200 7.17 -0.05 -9.35
N GLY A 201 7.09 1.12 -9.95
CA GLY A 201 6.93 1.31 -11.39
C GLY A 201 8.24 1.07 -12.14
N ALA A 202 8.13 0.58 -13.37
CA ALA A 202 9.31 0.48 -14.25
C ALA A 202 9.81 1.87 -14.64
N GLY A 203 11.13 2.02 -14.78
CA GLY A 203 11.72 3.19 -15.42
C GLY A 203 11.40 3.24 -16.92
N GLY A 204 11.67 4.40 -17.53
CA GLY A 204 11.38 4.64 -18.92
C GLY A 204 12.04 3.64 -19.86
N LEU A 205 11.40 3.40 -21.01
CA LEU A 205 11.82 2.41 -21.98
C LEU A 205 13.23 2.70 -22.58
N LEU A 206 13.62 3.97 -22.66
CA LEU A 206 14.95 4.37 -23.09
C LEU A 206 15.86 4.71 -21.91
N TYR A 207 15.37 5.53 -20.98
CA TYR A 207 16.17 5.99 -19.84
C TYR A 207 15.29 6.28 -18.63
N GLY A 208 15.69 5.80 -17.46
CA GLY A 208 15.09 6.09 -16.19
C GLY A 208 15.29 4.99 -15.15
N ASN A 209 15.19 5.35 -13.91
CA ASN A 209 15.30 4.39 -12.81
C ASN A 209 13.94 3.72 -12.54
N GLY A 210 13.95 2.47 -12.17
CA GLY A 210 12.79 1.79 -11.59
C GLY A 210 12.49 2.31 -10.17
N GLY A 211 11.23 2.40 -9.83
CA GLY A 211 10.79 2.77 -8.50
C GLY A 211 10.88 1.63 -7.48
N ALA A 212 11.02 1.97 -6.21
CA ALA A 212 11.07 0.98 -5.14
C ALA A 212 9.70 0.32 -4.90
N GLY A 213 9.69 -0.94 -4.48
CA GLY A 213 8.49 -1.59 -3.96
C GLY A 213 8.12 -1.04 -2.59
N GLY A 214 6.82 -0.98 -2.29
CA GLY A 214 6.32 -0.56 -0.97
C GLY A 214 6.55 -1.63 0.10
N ASN A 215 6.69 -1.20 1.34
CA ASN A 215 6.84 -2.14 2.45
C ASN A 215 5.52 -2.86 2.76
N GLY A 216 5.59 -4.11 3.22
CA GLY A 216 4.46 -4.82 3.78
C GLY A 216 4.08 -4.28 5.16
N GLY A 217 2.81 -4.35 5.51
CA GLY A 217 2.30 -3.94 6.82
C GLY A 217 2.61 -4.98 7.92
N ALA A 218 2.84 -4.52 9.13
CA ALA A 218 2.99 -5.41 10.27
C ALA A 218 1.65 -6.10 10.60
N ALA A 219 1.72 -7.29 11.18
CA ALA A 219 0.53 -7.96 11.69
C ALA A 219 0.11 -7.42 13.05
N GLY A 220 -1.17 -7.62 13.38
CA GLY A 220 -1.67 -7.36 14.72
C GLY A 220 -1.19 -8.40 15.74
N SER A 221 -1.18 -8.01 17.00
CA SER A 221 -0.83 -8.86 18.14
C SER A 221 -2.06 -9.13 19.01
N PRO A 222 -2.23 -10.35 19.53
CA PRO A 222 -3.26 -10.62 20.50
C PRO A 222 -2.85 -10.11 21.88
N GLY A 223 -3.81 -9.56 22.61
CA GLY A 223 -3.61 -9.04 23.96
C GLY A 223 -4.38 -9.83 24.98
N SER A 224 -4.09 -11.09 25.21
CA SER A 224 -4.83 -11.86 26.22
C SER A 224 -4.08 -11.99 27.53
N VAL A 225 -4.82 -12.00 28.61
CA VAL A 225 -4.38 -12.24 29.98
C VAL A 225 -5.06 -13.48 30.63
N THR A 226 -5.92 -14.18 29.92
CA THR A 226 -6.70 -15.32 30.45
C THR A 226 -6.47 -16.64 29.70
N ALA A 227 -7.23 -17.67 29.94
CA ALA A 227 -6.98 -19.10 29.79
C ALA A 227 -6.36 -19.63 28.47
N PHE A 228 -6.48 -18.91 27.33
CA PHE A 228 -5.94 -19.35 26.04
C PHE A 228 -5.26 -18.19 25.32
N GLY A 229 -3.95 -18.28 25.10
CA GLY A 229 -3.19 -17.32 24.30
C GLY A 229 -3.57 -17.39 22.83
N GLY A 230 -3.97 -16.27 22.24
CA GLY A 230 -4.17 -16.16 20.80
C GLY A 230 -2.83 -16.17 20.05
N ASN A 231 -2.83 -16.70 18.81
CA ASN A 231 -1.67 -16.64 17.94
C ASN A 231 -1.50 -15.25 17.33
N GLY A 232 -0.28 -14.82 17.13
CA GLY A 232 0.05 -13.61 16.38
C GLY A 232 -0.34 -13.76 14.88
N GLY A 233 -0.72 -12.66 14.24
CA GLY A 233 -1.00 -12.62 12.81
C GLY A 233 0.27 -12.64 11.96
N SER A 234 0.16 -12.98 10.68
CA SER A 234 1.31 -12.95 9.77
C SER A 234 1.55 -11.55 9.18
N GLY A 235 2.80 -11.16 9.04
CA GLY A 235 3.20 -9.90 8.41
C GLY A 235 2.92 -9.89 6.90
N GLY A 236 2.63 -8.73 6.35
CA GLY A 236 2.42 -8.52 4.92
C GLY A 236 3.72 -8.63 4.12
N SER A 237 3.64 -9.10 2.88
CA SER A 237 4.80 -9.15 1.98
C SER A 237 5.17 -7.76 1.46
N GLY A 238 6.46 -7.53 1.23
CA GLY A 238 6.93 -6.33 0.52
C GLY A 238 6.63 -6.40 -0.98
N GLY A 239 6.40 -5.25 -1.60
CA GLY A 239 6.21 -5.14 -3.04
C GLY A 239 7.53 -5.27 -3.83
N ASN A 240 7.45 -5.67 -5.09
CA ASN A 240 8.63 -5.77 -5.94
C ASN A 240 9.11 -4.39 -6.42
N GLY A 241 10.40 -4.25 -6.62
CA GLY A 241 10.99 -3.08 -7.26
C GLY A 241 10.76 -3.05 -8.77
N GLY A 242 10.71 -1.85 -9.36
CA GLY A 242 10.51 -1.65 -10.79
C GLY A 242 11.77 -1.92 -11.61
N ASN A 243 11.60 -2.38 -12.85
CA ASN A 243 12.70 -2.62 -13.79
C ASN A 243 13.18 -1.33 -14.46
N ALA A 244 14.37 -1.37 -15.04
CA ALA A 244 14.91 -0.32 -15.91
C ALA A 244 15.59 -0.93 -17.13
N LEU A 245 15.66 -0.21 -18.27
CA LEU A 245 16.50 -0.62 -19.41
C LEU A 245 17.88 0.01 -19.28
N ILE A 246 17.94 1.32 -19.20
CA ILE A 246 19.13 2.11 -18.89
C ILE A 246 18.78 2.95 -17.66
N GLY A 247 19.51 2.75 -16.56
CA GLY A 247 19.26 3.33 -15.26
C GLY A 247 19.25 2.25 -14.19
N ASN A 248 19.10 2.63 -12.93
CA ASN A 248 19.07 1.68 -11.83
C ASN A 248 17.67 1.08 -11.65
N ALA A 249 17.59 -0.21 -11.40
CA ALA A 249 16.33 -0.84 -11.01
C ALA A 249 15.93 -0.49 -9.58
N GLY A 250 14.65 -0.50 -9.28
CA GLY A 250 14.12 -0.26 -7.95
C GLY A 250 14.38 -1.41 -6.97
N ALA A 251 14.58 -1.09 -5.71
CA ALA A 251 14.67 -2.09 -4.65
C ALA A 251 13.30 -2.72 -4.36
N GLY A 252 13.30 -3.96 -3.90
CA GLY A 252 12.12 -4.59 -3.30
C GLY A 252 11.79 -3.96 -1.95
N GLY A 253 10.50 -3.89 -1.61
CA GLY A 253 10.04 -3.43 -0.31
C GLY A 253 10.30 -4.47 0.78
N SER A 254 10.59 -4.02 1.98
CA SER A 254 10.70 -4.90 3.14
C SER A 254 9.33 -5.47 3.52
N ALA A 255 9.33 -6.67 4.10
CA ALA A 255 8.11 -7.27 4.62
C ALA A 255 7.73 -6.73 5.99
N GLY A 256 6.46 -6.90 6.36
CA GLY A 256 5.96 -6.65 7.71
C GLY A 256 6.37 -7.77 8.69
N ALA A 257 6.53 -7.40 9.95
CA ALA A 257 6.78 -8.37 11.02
C ALA A 257 5.52 -9.16 11.36
N GLY A 258 5.69 -10.39 11.84
CA GLY A 258 4.62 -11.17 12.47
C GLY A 258 4.24 -10.57 13.83
N GLY A 259 2.99 -10.77 14.23
CA GLY A 259 2.48 -10.38 15.54
C GLY A 259 2.96 -11.32 16.65
N ASN A 260 3.09 -10.81 17.87
CA ASN A 260 3.49 -11.64 19.00
C ASN A 260 2.33 -12.56 19.44
N GLY A 261 2.66 -13.76 19.93
CA GLY A 261 1.70 -14.62 20.61
C GLY A 261 1.36 -14.10 22.01
N ALA A 262 0.10 -14.23 22.44
CA ALA A 262 -0.31 -13.80 23.76
C ALA A 262 0.10 -14.78 24.84
N SER A 263 0.54 -14.24 25.99
CA SER A 263 0.87 -15.02 27.17
C SER A 263 -0.40 -15.22 28.01
N ALA A 264 -0.90 -16.45 28.09
CA ALA A 264 -2.05 -16.76 28.92
C ALA A 264 -1.80 -18.05 29.70
N GLY A 265 -2.11 -18.02 30.98
CA GLY A 265 -2.21 -19.13 31.94
C GLY A 265 -1.39 -20.36 31.63
N THR A 266 -2.05 -21.42 31.15
CA THR A 266 -1.45 -22.72 30.88
C THR A 266 -1.19 -23.02 29.41
N ALA A 267 -1.68 -22.22 28.47
CA ALA A 267 -1.52 -22.41 27.04
C ALA A 267 -1.20 -21.08 26.37
N GLY A 268 0.04 -20.85 26.02
CA GLY A 268 0.47 -19.64 25.34
C GLY A 268 0.24 -19.72 23.82
N GLY A 269 -0.03 -18.56 23.20
CA GLY A 269 -0.15 -18.44 21.76
C GLY A 269 1.22 -18.42 21.06
N SER A 270 1.27 -18.96 19.85
CA SER A 270 2.44 -18.88 18.98
C SER A 270 2.59 -17.49 18.37
N GLY A 271 3.81 -17.06 18.13
CA GLY A 271 4.10 -15.88 17.31
C GLY A 271 3.65 -16.10 15.87
N GLY A 272 3.26 -15.04 15.19
CA GLY A 272 2.96 -15.09 13.76
C GLY A 272 4.22 -14.99 12.90
N ASP A 273 4.15 -15.56 11.70
CA ASP A 273 5.29 -15.54 10.77
C ASP A 273 5.53 -14.15 10.19
N GLY A 274 6.78 -13.80 9.95
CA GLY A 274 7.16 -12.61 9.19
C GLY A 274 6.79 -12.75 7.71
N GLY A 275 6.47 -11.62 7.08
CA GLY A 275 6.17 -11.60 5.64
C GLY A 275 7.41 -11.79 4.77
N LYS A 276 7.18 -12.08 3.48
CA LYS A 276 8.25 -12.22 2.49
C LYS A 276 8.71 -10.86 1.95
N GLY A 277 10.03 -10.63 1.90
CA GLY A 277 10.61 -9.45 1.24
C GLY A 277 10.32 -9.42 -0.26
N GLY A 278 10.09 -8.23 -0.83
CA GLY A 278 9.88 -8.04 -2.26
C GLY A 278 11.18 -8.23 -3.07
N ASN A 279 11.06 -8.67 -4.30
CA ASN A 279 12.24 -8.84 -5.18
C ASN A 279 12.72 -7.48 -5.69
N GLY A 280 14.02 -7.32 -5.86
CA GLY A 280 14.60 -6.18 -6.57
C GLY A 280 14.27 -6.25 -8.07
N GLY A 281 14.10 -5.09 -8.70
CA GLY A 281 13.89 -4.99 -10.14
C GLY A 281 15.17 -5.31 -10.91
N SER A 282 15.04 -5.70 -12.17
CA SER A 282 16.18 -6.03 -13.06
C SER A 282 16.48 -4.90 -14.03
N VAL A 283 17.72 -4.80 -14.47
CA VAL A 283 18.19 -3.86 -15.51
C VAL A 283 18.43 -4.63 -16.79
N GLY A 284 17.84 -4.17 -17.91
CA GLY A 284 17.98 -4.82 -19.19
C GLY A 284 19.33 -4.59 -19.87
N LEU A 285 19.97 -3.43 -19.73
CA LEU A 285 21.22 -3.10 -20.43
C LEU A 285 22.28 -2.50 -19.50
N ILE A 286 22.13 -1.27 -19.03
CA ILE A 286 23.16 -0.53 -18.26
C ILE A 286 22.54 0.03 -16.97
N GLY A 287 23.14 -0.32 -15.86
CA GLY A 287 22.74 0.16 -14.53
C GLY A 287 22.86 -0.92 -13.47
N ASN A 288 22.51 -0.58 -12.25
CA ASN A 288 22.58 -1.52 -11.13
C ASN A 288 21.25 -2.25 -10.96
N GLY A 289 21.26 -3.57 -10.78
CA GLY A 289 20.10 -4.33 -10.32
C GLY A 289 19.60 -3.82 -8.96
N GLY A 290 18.30 -3.81 -8.76
CA GLY A 290 17.71 -3.44 -7.49
C GLY A 290 17.95 -4.49 -6.40
N ASN A 291 18.18 -4.07 -5.17
CA ASN A 291 18.31 -4.99 -4.05
C ASN A 291 16.97 -5.64 -3.71
N GLY A 292 16.98 -6.89 -3.27
CA GLY A 292 15.81 -7.52 -2.67
C GLY A 292 15.46 -6.87 -1.33
N GLY A 293 14.18 -6.82 -1.00
CA GLY A 293 13.69 -6.37 0.30
C GLY A 293 13.94 -7.41 1.40
N ASN A 294 14.11 -6.97 2.62
CA ASN A 294 14.28 -7.88 3.74
C ASN A 294 12.98 -8.61 4.08
N GLY A 295 13.09 -9.87 4.52
CA GLY A 295 11.99 -10.58 5.15
C GLY A 295 11.60 -9.94 6.49
N GLY A 296 10.33 -10.07 6.87
CA GLY A 296 9.86 -9.62 8.17
C GLY A 296 10.29 -10.57 9.29
N ASN A 297 10.52 -10.05 10.46
CA ASN A 297 10.80 -10.90 11.62
C ASN A 297 9.55 -11.68 12.04
N GLY A 298 9.73 -12.90 12.53
CA GLY A 298 8.67 -13.63 13.23
C GLY A 298 8.31 -12.94 14.55
N GLY A 299 7.05 -13.10 14.98
CA GLY A 299 6.60 -12.61 16.27
C GLY A 299 7.07 -13.54 17.40
N ALA A 300 7.31 -12.99 18.58
CA ALA A 300 7.67 -13.79 19.75
C ALA A 300 6.52 -14.73 20.15
N GLY A 301 6.85 -15.96 20.48
CA GLY A 301 5.94 -16.88 21.16
C GLY A 301 5.74 -16.47 22.62
N SER A 302 4.67 -16.97 23.23
CA SER A 302 4.40 -16.68 24.63
C SER A 302 5.39 -17.38 25.57
N LEU A 303 5.52 -16.87 26.82
CA LEU A 303 6.39 -17.46 27.85
C LEU A 303 5.98 -18.90 28.25
N PHE A 304 4.73 -19.31 27.99
CA PHE A 304 4.21 -20.63 28.33
C PHE A 304 3.89 -21.42 27.05
N ASN A 305 4.85 -22.20 26.58
CA ASN A 305 4.74 -23.14 25.44
C ASN A 305 4.29 -22.53 24.08
N GLY A 306 4.32 -21.22 23.92
CA GLY A 306 4.09 -20.61 22.60
C GLY A 306 5.34 -20.75 21.72
N ALA A 307 5.23 -21.34 20.54
CA ALA A 307 6.31 -21.36 19.58
C ALA A 307 6.56 -19.94 19.01
N PRO A 308 7.80 -19.51 18.77
CA PRO A 308 8.06 -18.29 18.04
C PRO A 308 7.55 -18.43 16.58
N GLY A 309 7.19 -17.30 15.97
CA GLY A 309 6.93 -17.25 14.54
C GLY A 309 8.24 -17.33 13.75
N PHE A 310 8.18 -17.86 12.54
CA PHE A 310 9.34 -17.90 11.63
C PHE A 310 9.60 -16.54 11.01
N GLY A 311 10.88 -16.20 10.87
CA GLY A 311 11.29 -15.07 10.04
C GLY A 311 10.94 -15.31 8.57
N GLY A 312 10.41 -14.30 7.89
CA GLY A 312 10.08 -14.38 6.47
C GLY A 312 11.35 -14.38 5.60
N PRO A 313 11.32 -15.00 4.41
CA PRO A 313 12.45 -14.99 3.50
C PRO A 313 12.69 -13.60 2.91
N GLY A 314 13.95 -13.22 2.73
CA GLY A 314 14.33 -12.04 1.97
C GLY A 314 14.01 -12.20 0.48
N GLY A 315 13.80 -11.07 -0.22
CA GLY A 315 13.59 -11.05 -1.66
C GLY A 315 14.90 -11.25 -2.44
N SER A 316 14.81 -11.75 -3.66
CA SER A 316 15.98 -11.85 -4.56
C SER A 316 16.42 -10.48 -5.06
N GLY A 317 17.73 -10.30 -5.25
CA GLY A 317 18.25 -9.15 -5.98
C GLY A 317 17.96 -9.26 -7.49
N GLY A 318 17.84 -8.11 -8.16
CA GLY A 318 17.60 -8.03 -9.59
C GLY A 318 18.88 -8.24 -10.41
N ALA A 319 18.74 -8.75 -11.62
CA ALA A 319 19.85 -8.94 -12.55
C ALA A 319 20.25 -7.62 -13.25
N SER A 320 21.47 -7.55 -13.74
CA SER A 320 21.95 -6.51 -14.66
C SER A 320 22.89 -7.13 -15.70
N LEU A 321 22.83 -6.62 -16.95
CA LEU A 321 23.70 -7.10 -18.03
C LEU A 321 25.08 -6.43 -17.99
N LEU A 322 25.12 -5.12 -17.86
CA LEU A 322 26.36 -4.30 -17.85
C LEU A 322 26.45 -3.46 -16.59
N GLY A 323 26.26 -4.08 -15.43
CA GLY A 323 26.38 -3.46 -14.13
C GLY A 323 26.29 -4.51 -13.02
N PRO A 324 26.53 -4.12 -11.77
CA PRO A 324 26.39 -5.04 -10.65
C PRO A 324 24.94 -5.50 -10.47
N PRO A 325 24.71 -6.80 -10.21
CA PRO A 325 23.40 -7.28 -9.80
C PRO A 325 23.03 -6.72 -8.43
N GLY A 326 21.73 -6.66 -8.14
CA GLY A 326 21.25 -6.33 -6.82
C GLY A 326 21.57 -7.43 -5.79
N LEU A 327 21.75 -7.03 -4.55
CA LEU A 327 21.92 -7.95 -3.44
C LEU A 327 20.57 -8.59 -3.06
N ALA A 328 20.60 -9.85 -2.65
CA ALA A 328 19.43 -10.44 -2.02
C ALA A 328 19.13 -9.76 -0.68
N GLY A 329 17.86 -9.66 -0.33
CA GLY A 329 17.45 -9.23 0.99
C GLY A 329 17.79 -10.28 2.06
N THR A 330 17.94 -9.85 3.28
CA THR A 330 18.15 -10.75 4.41
C THR A 330 16.86 -11.43 4.83
N ASN A 331 16.94 -12.64 5.32
CA ASN A 331 15.80 -13.26 5.99
C ASN A 331 15.49 -12.52 7.29
N GLY A 332 14.22 -12.50 7.69
CA GLY A 332 13.84 -12.05 9.02
C GLY A 332 14.36 -13.02 10.09
N ALA A 333 14.53 -12.52 11.30
CA ALA A 333 14.84 -13.36 12.45
C ALA A 333 13.58 -14.10 12.92
N ASP A 334 13.76 -15.30 13.48
CA ASP A 334 12.69 -15.98 14.22
C ASP A 334 12.39 -15.20 15.51
N GLY A 335 11.15 -15.25 15.98
CA GLY A 335 10.69 -14.49 17.13
C GLY A 335 11.13 -15.03 18.51
#